data_70ebe24cc4eb9682c26153488cdcac38
#
_entry.id   70ebe24cc4eb9682c26153488cdcac38
#
_cell.length_a   1.000
_cell.length_b   1.000
_cell.length_c   1.000
_cell.angle_alpha   90.00
_cell.angle_beta   90.00
_cell.angle_gamma   90.00
#
_symmetry.space_group_name_H-M   'P 1'
#
loop_
_entity.id
_entity.type
_entity.pdbx_description
1 polymer ?
#
loop_
_entity_poly.entity_id
_entity_poly.type
_entity_poly.pdbx_seq_one_letter_code
_entity_poly.pdbx_strand_id
1 'polypeptide(L)'
;MLAERRLGIDRGEVLSVGCGWHPGRHLFPAPAFRLVGVDADPDRVAGVIQTGRADDALVGYAGQLELPDGSFDVVLYRLVLHHLAFQGPLEPCFAEAARLLRPGGALVAIEPGLWHPVGLGLAIANALGAATAIHGTPDDVPLSPSRLATEAHLAGLRPELHAVTYAWRRLPPSVQRVVRPIDMLGSRPRAARFGHTLMLIARK
;
A
#
# COMPACT_ATOMS: atom_id res chain seq x y z
N MET A 1 -16.41 -2.46 4.86
CA MET A 1 -15.32 -2.19 3.90
C MET A 1 -14.11 -1.62 4.64
N LEU A 2 -12.92 -1.50 4.01
CA LEU A 2 -11.71 -1.02 4.71
C LEU A 2 -11.91 0.40 5.27
N ALA A 3 -12.44 1.29 4.45
CA ALA A 3 -12.68 2.68 4.80
C ALA A 3 -13.59 2.83 6.03
N GLU A 4 -14.75 2.21 6.03
CA GLU A 4 -15.71 2.32 7.16
C GLU A 4 -15.21 1.65 8.43
N ARG A 5 -14.61 0.46 8.32
CA ARG A 5 -14.25 -0.35 9.50
C ARG A 5 -12.97 0.09 10.19
N ARG A 6 -12.01 0.64 9.47
CA ARG A 6 -10.68 0.96 10.00
C ARG A 6 -10.33 2.44 9.93
N LEU A 7 -10.79 3.15 8.91
CA LEU A 7 -10.50 4.57 8.74
C LEU A 7 -11.52 5.46 9.43
N GLY A 8 -12.77 4.99 9.60
CA GLY A 8 -13.89 5.82 10.05
C GLY A 8 -14.29 6.88 9.00
N ILE A 9 -13.94 6.65 7.73
CA ILE A 9 -14.25 7.50 6.60
C ILE A 9 -15.26 6.74 5.73
N ASP A 10 -16.43 7.27 5.55
CA ASP A 10 -17.54 6.65 4.81
C ASP A 10 -17.68 7.18 3.38
N ARG A 11 -17.10 8.33 3.09
CA ARG A 11 -17.05 8.99 1.77
C ARG A 11 -15.84 9.92 1.66
N GLY A 12 -15.45 10.29 0.45
CA GLY A 12 -14.40 11.28 0.25
C GLY A 12 -13.57 11.10 -1.01
N GLU A 13 -12.50 11.88 -1.09
CA GLU A 13 -11.52 11.89 -2.17
C GLU A 13 -10.36 10.95 -1.84
N VAL A 14 -10.06 10.02 -2.73
CA VAL A 14 -8.99 9.04 -2.58
C VAL A 14 -7.98 9.19 -3.69
N LEU A 15 -6.70 9.34 -3.34
CA LEU A 15 -5.59 9.30 -4.29
C LEU A 15 -4.88 7.94 -4.18
N SER A 16 -4.83 7.20 -5.28
CA SER A 16 -4.07 5.94 -5.37
C SER A 16 -2.77 6.18 -6.13
N VAL A 17 -1.65 6.17 -5.43
CA VAL A 17 -0.32 6.48 -5.98
C VAL A 17 0.41 5.17 -6.36
N GLY A 18 1.01 5.16 -7.56
CA GLY A 18 1.53 3.94 -8.18
C GLY A 18 0.40 2.94 -8.43
N CYS A 19 -0.70 3.43 -9.00
CA CYS A 19 -1.97 2.71 -9.06
C CYS A 19 -1.93 1.48 -9.97
N GLY A 20 -0.97 1.39 -10.90
CA GLY A 20 -0.88 0.35 -11.90
C GLY A 20 -2.21 0.20 -12.65
N TRP A 21 -2.55 -1.05 -12.99
CA TRP A 21 -3.86 -1.40 -13.58
C TRP A 21 -5.01 -1.50 -12.56
N HIS A 22 -4.72 -1.40 -11.26
CA HIS A 22 -5.68 -1.69 -10.18
C HIS A 22 -5.62 -0.65 -9.07
N PRO A 23 -6.24 0.53 -9.24
CA PRO A 23 -6.16 1.65 -8.29
C PRO A 23 -6.83 1.40 -6.93
N GLY A 24 -7.43 0.24 -6.70
CA GLY A 24 -8.03 -0.09 -5.40
C GLY A 24 -9.52 0.26 -5.28
N ARG A 25 -10.24 0.39 -6.38
CA ARG A 25 -11.70 0.66 -6.40
C ARG A 25 -12.51 -0.25 -5.50
N HIS A 26 -12.11 -1.53 -5.35
CA HIS A 26 -12.79 -2.47 -4.44
C HIS A 26 -12.63 -2.14 -2.96
N LEU A 27 -11.64 -1.32 -2.59
CA LEU A 27 -11.44 -0.81 -1.22
C LEU A 27 -12.25 0.47 -0.98
N PHE A 28 -12.41 1.28 -2.02
CA PHE A 28 -13.08 2.58 -2.00
C PHE A 28 -14.13 2.65 -3.13
N PRO A 29 -15.32 2.05 -2.93
CA PRO A 29 -16.33 1.93 -3.99
C PRO A 29 -17.04 3.25 -4.27
N ALA A 30 -17.41 3.46 -5.56
CA ALA A 30 -18.33 4.51 -5.95
C ALA A 30 -19.76 4.19 -5.47
N PRO A 31 -20.64 5.17 -5.29
CA PRO A 31 -20.40 6.62 -5.46
C PRO A 31 -19.82 7.30 -4.21
N ALA A 32 -19.62 6.55 -3.10
CA ALA A 32 -19.17 7.14 -1.84
C ALA A 32 -17.76 7.75 -1.94
N PHE A 33 -16.88 7.13 -2.74
CA PHE A 33 -15.51 7.59 -2.91
C PHE A 33 -15.23 7.99 -4.37
N ARG A 34 -14.73 9.22 -4.57
CA ARG A 34 -14.05 9.59 -5.80
C ARG A 34 -12.60 9.11 -5.73
N LEU A 35 -12.20 8.31 -6.69
CA LEU A 35 -10.86 7.69 -6.74
C LEU A 35 -10.06 8.26 -7.91
N VAL A 36 -8.95 8.90 -7.60
CA VAL A 36 -7.97 9.41 -8.57
C VAL A 36 -6.74 8.50 -8.58
N GLY A 37 -6.36 8.00 -9.76
CA GLY A 37 -5.14 7.20 -9.94
C GLY A 37 -3.94 8.07 -10.29
N VAL A 38 -2.76 7.71 -9.81
CA VAL A 38 -1.48 8.27 -10.27
C VAL A 38 -0.53 7.13 -10.61
N ASP A 39 0.09 7.19 -11.77
CA ASP A 39 1.17 6.27 -12.16
C ASP A 39 2.19 7.00 -13.04
N ALA A 40 3.44 6.56 -13.03
CA ALA A 40 4.47 7.10 -13.90
C ALA A 40 4.32 6.62 -15.35
N ASP A 41 3.58 5.53 -15.57
CA ASP A 41 3.34 4.91 -16.86
C ASP A 41 2.03 5.45 -17.48
N PRO A 42 2.12 6.21 -18.60
CA PRO A 42 0.94 6.79 -19.25
C PRO A 42 -0.04 5.74 -19.79
N ASP A 43 0.42 4.55 -20.18
CA ASP A 43 -0.45 3.49 -20.68
C ASP A 43 -1.33 2.93 -19.55
N ARG A 44 -0.78 2.82 -18.34
CA ARG A 44 -1.55 2.42 -17.16
C ARG A 44 -2.60 3.46 -16.80
N VAL A 45 -2.22 4.74 -16.82
CA VAL A 45 -3.15 5.86 -16.59
C VAL A 45 -4.30 5.83 -17.59
N ALA A 46 -4.00 5.72 -18.87
CA ALA A 46 -5.03 5.63 -19.92
C ALA A 46 -5.94 4.40 -19.73
N GLY A 47 -5.35 3.24 -19.44
CA GLY A 47 -6.09 1.99 -19.25
C GLY A 47 -6.99 1.99 -18.01
N VAL A 48 -6.59 2.66 -16.93
CA VAL A 48 -7.40 2.80 -15.71
C VAL A 48 -8.65 3.66 -15.99
N ILE A 49 -8.50 4.75 -16.75
CA ILE A 49 -9.62 5.62 -17.18
C ILE A 49 -10.55 4.85 -18.12
N GLN A 50 -10.03 4.24 -19.19
CA GLN A 50 -10.80 3.52 -20.18
C GLN A 50 -11.64 2.39 -19.59
N THR A 51 -11.11 1.73 -18.54
CA THR A 51 -11.80 0.62 -17.88
C THR A 51 -12.71 1.04 -16.73
N GLY A 52 -12.84 2.35 -16.45
CA GLY A 52 -13.65 2.89 -15.35
C GLY A 52 -13.21 2.43 -13.96
N ARG A 53 -11.93 2.06 -13.79
CA ARG A 53 -11.39 1.60 -12.52
C ARG A 53 -11.05 2.73 -11.55
N ALA A 54 -10.89 3.93 -12.05
CA ALA A 54 -10.85 5.17 -11.29
C ALA A 54 -11.80 6.20 -11.94
N ASP A 55 -12.13 7.25 -11.20
CA ASP A 55 -12.96 8.35 -11.73
C ASP A 55 -12.11 9.33 -12.53
N ASP A 56 -10.80 9.36 -12.21
CA ASP A 56 -9.80 10.17 -12.89
C ASP A 56 -8.41 9.54 -12.72
N ALA A 57 -7.44 9.88 -13.56
CA ALA A 57 -6.06 9.47 -13.37
C ALA A 57 -5.11 10.45 -14.06
N LEU A 58 -3.89 10.57 -13.52
CA LEU A 58 -2.86 11.46 -14.04
C LEU A 58 -1.49 10.78 -14.04
N VAL A 59 -0.65 11.18 -14.98
CA VAL A 59 0.75 10.76 -15.00
C VAL A 59 1.52 11.59 -13.98
N GLY A 60 2.27 10.89 -13.08
CA GLY A 60 3.03 11.58 -12.04
C GLY A 60 3.92 10.66 -11.23
N TYR A 61 4.84 11.26 -10.47
CA TYR A 61 5.81 10.56 -9.63
C TYR A 61 5.44 10.71 -8.14
N ALA A 62 5.53 9.64 -7.38
CA ALA A 62 5.01 9.53 -6.02
C ALA A 62 5.53 10.57 -5.01
N GLY A 63 6.75 11.09 -5.21
CA GLY A 63 7.37 12.05 -4.30
C GLY A 63 7.14 13.52 -4.65
N GLN A 64 6.46 13.80 -5.78
CA GLN A 64 6.16 15.16 -6.22
C GLN A 64 4.98 15.16 -7.20
N LEU A 65 3.85 15.66 -6.75
CA LEU A 65 2.61 15.72 -7.54
C LEU A 65 2.11 17.15 -7.64
N GLU A 66 1.73 17.57 -8.83
CA GLU A 66 1.14 18.89 -9.08
C GLU A 66 -0.35 18.92 -8.67
N LEU A 67 -0.58 18.61 -7.38
CA LEU A 67 -1.91 18.58 -6.78
C LEU A 67 -1.95 19.53 -5.56
N PRO A 68 -3.09 20.15 -5.28
CA PRO A 68 -3.22 21.10 -4.15
C PRO A 68 -3.03 20.41 -2.80
N ASP A 69 -2.49 21.15 -1.82
CA ASP A 69 -2.40 20.72 -0.43
C ASP A 69 -3.79 20.39 0.12
N GLY A 70 -3.89 19.37 0.96
CA GLY A 70 -5.10 19.04 1.68
C GLY A 70 -6.30 18.74 0.79
N SER A 71 -6.08 18.08 -0.35
CA SER A 71 -7.13 17.76 -1.32
C SER A 71 -7.75 16.39 -1.16
N PHE A 72 -7.13 15.49 -0.39
CA PHE A 72 -7.57 14.11 -0.26
C PHE A 72 -7.88 13.71 1.18
N ASP A 73 -8.89 12.87 1.36
CA ASP A 73 -9.22 12.23 2.63
C ASP A 73 -8.37 10.97 2.85
N VAL A 74 -7.97 10.31 1.76
CA VAL A 74 -7.10 9.13 1.80
C VAL A 74 -6.04 9.21 0.70
N VAL A 75 -4.78 8.93 1.06
CA VAL A 75 -3.70 8.62 0.11
C VAL A 75 -3.36 7.14 0.23
N LEU A 76 -3.49 6.40 -0.85
CA LEU A 76 -3.31 4.95 -0.90
C LEU A 76 -2.03 4.58 -1.67
N TYR A 77 -1.11 3.90 -1.01
CA TYR A 77 -0.03 3.13 -1.62
C TYR A 77 -0.36 1.64 -1.54
N ARG A 78 -0.38 0.96 -2.66
CA ARG A 78 -0.73 -0.46 -2.67
C ARG A 78 0.21 -1.27 -3.53
N LEU A 79 1.13 -1.99 -2.89
CA LEU A 79 2.16 -2.81 -3.54
C LEU A 79 3.05 -1.98 -4.47
N VAL A 80 3.51 -0.83 -3.99
CA VAL A 80 4.34 0.11 -4.74
C VAL A 80 5.51 0.66 -3.94
N LEU A 81 5.36 0.85 -2.61
CA LEU A 81 6.44 1.45 -1.81
C LEU A 81 7.71 0.61 -1.80
N HIS A 82 7.59 -0.72 -1.90
CA HIS A 82 8.77 -1.59 -1.98
C HIS A 82 9.56 -1.39 -3.29
N HIS A 83 8.89 -1.12 -4.41
CA HIS A 83 9.56 -0.75 -5.66
C HIS A 83 10.21 0.63 -5.56
N LEU A 84 9.52 1.61 -4.96
CA LEU A 84 10.06 2.95 -4.74
C LEU A 84 11.27 2.92 -3.80
N ALA A 85 11.23 2.10 -2.76
CA ALA A 85 12.33 1.92 -1.82
C ALA A 85 13.61 1.32 -2.44
N PHE A 86 13.47 0.60 -3.53
CA PHE A 86 14.59 0.11 -4.32
C PHE A 86 15.21 1.24 -5.17
N GLN A 87 14.40 2.17 -5.65
CA GLN A 87 14.83 3.29 -6.49
C GLN A 87 15.44 4.43 -5.67
N GLY A 88 15.04 4.60 -4.40
CA GLY A 88 15.53 5.68 -3.56
C GLY A 88 14.88 5.76 -2.17
N PRO A 89 15.08 6.89 -1.47
CA PRO A 89 14.47 7.12 -0.16
C PRO A 89 12.95 7.25 -0.28
N LEU A 90 12.22 6.77 0.74
CA LEU A 90 10.77 6.88 0.82
C LEU A 90 10.28 8.20 1.41
N GLU A 91 11.17 8.96 2.07
CA GLU A 91 10.85 10.24 2.70
C GLU A 91 10.03 11.18 1.79
N PRO A 92 10.40 11.43 0.51
CA PRO A 92 9.62 12.32 -0.35
C PRO A 92 8.19 11.82 -0.58
N CYS A 93 8.01 10.49 -0.68
CA CYS A 93 6.68 9.90 -0.89
C CYS A 93 5.77 10.10 0.32
N PHE A 94 6.32 9.94 1.54
CA PHE A 94 5.56 10.13 2.77
C PHE A 94 5.29 11.60 3.05
N ALA A 95 6.26 12.48 2.82
CA ALA A 95 6.09 13.93 2.94
C ALA A 95 5.01 14.45 1.98
N GLU A 96 5.04 14.01 0.74
CA GLU A 96 4.05 14.36 -0.29
C GLU A 96 2.64 13.86 0.09
N ALA A 97 2.53 12.62 0.53
CA ALA A 97 1.26 12.09 1.03
C ALA A 97 0.71 12.92 2.21
N ALA A 98 1.58 13.30 3.16
CA ALA A 98 1.19 14.15 4.28
C ALA A 98 0.74 15.54 3.82
N ARG A 99 1.40 16.15 2.80
CA ARG A 99 1.00 17.43 2.22
C ARG A 99 -0.40 17.36 1.61
N LEU A 100 -0.64 16.31 0.82
CA LEU A 100 -1.90 16.11 0.08
C LEU A 100 -3.09 15.75 0.97
N LEU A 101 -2.85 15.16 2.14
CA LEU A 101 -3.91 14.80 3.08
C LEU A 101 -4.55 16.01 3.74
N ARG A 102 -5.88 16.01 3.84
CA ARG A 102 -6.65 16.91 4.70
C ARG A 102 -6.35 16.66 6.17
N PRO A 103 -6.53 17.63 7.07
CA PRO A 103 -6.59 17.37 8.51
C PRO A 103 -7.62 16.28 8.81
N GLY A 104 -7.23 15.27 9.58
CA GLY A 104 -8.08 14.09 9.86
C GLY A 104 -8.07 13.01 8.78
N GLY A 105 -7.41 13.24 7.65
CA GLY A 105 -7.21 12.25 6.60
C GLY A 105 -6.19 11.18 6.97
N ALA A 106 -6.06 10.15 6.12
CA ALA A 106 -5.18 9.02 6.38
C ALA A 106 -4.39 8.55 5.16
N LEU A 107 -3.09 8.32 5.35
CA LEU A 107 -2.28 7.51 4.46
C LEU A 107 -2.55 6.03 4.76
N VAL A 108 -2.78 5.25 3.71
CA VAL A 108 -2.91 3.78 3.78
C VAL A 108 -1.84 3.15 2.89
N ALA A 109 -0.92 2.40 3.49
CA ALA A 109 0.05 1.62 2.72
C ALA A 109 -0.20 0.12 2.91
N ILE A 110 -0.34 -0.62 1.81
CA ILE A 110 -0.57 -2.08 1.80
C ILE A 110 0.61 -2.72 1.07
N GLU A 111 1.50 -3.37 1.82
CA GLU A 111 2.80 -3.81 1.32
C GLU A 111 3.15 -5.24 1.77
N PRO A 112 4.05 -5.96 1.05
CA PRO A 112 4.59 -7.23 1.50
C PRO A 112 5.40 -7.05 2.79
N GLY A 113 5.18 -7.95 3.76
CA GLY A 113 5.86 -7.90 5.06
C GLY A 113 7.19 -8.63 5.08
N LEU A 114 8.27 -7.94 5.46
CA LEU A 114 9.61 -8.50 5.56
C LEU A 114 9.71 -9.66 6.56
N TRP A 115 9.08 -9.54 7.73
CA TRP A 115 9.22 -10.52 8.82
C TRP A 115 8.37 -11.78 8.65
N HIS A 116 7.55 -11.85 7.61
CA HIS A 116 6.93 -13.11 7.21
C HIS A 116 7.98 -14.05 6.60
N PRO A 117 7.93 -15.38 6.83
CA PRO A 117 8.92 -16.33 6.30
C PRO A 117 9.16 -16.20 4.80
N VAL A 118 8.11 -15.96 4.00
CA VAL A 118 8.21 -15.73 2.55
C VAL A 118 8.94 -14.41 2.26
N GLY A 119 8.61 -13.33 2.98
CA GLY A 119 9.27 -12.04 2.82
C GLY A 119 10.74 -12.09 3.19
N LEU A 120 11.07 -12.74 4.30
CA LEU A 120 12.45 -12.93 4.73
C LEU A 120 13.24 -13.79 3.72
N GLY A 121 12.62 -14.88 3.23
CA GLY A 121 13.23 -15.73 2.20
C GLY A 121 13.51 -14.95 0.91
N LEU A 122 12.60 -14.09 0.48
CA LEU A 122 12.78 -13.21 -0.70
C LEU A 122 13.90 -12.19 -0.47
N ALA A 123 13.96 -11.57 0.70
CA ALA A 123 15.03 -10.62 1.03
C ALA A 123 16.42 -11.29 1.03
N ILE A 124 16.53 -12.51 1.57
CA ILE A 124 17.76 -13.31 1.52
C ILE A 124 18.11 -13.66 0.07
N ALA A 125 17.15 -14.15 -0.71
CA ALA A 125 17.36 -14.49 -2.12
C ALA A 125 17.83 -13.26 -2.92
N ASN A 126 17.29 -12.08 -2.63
CA ASN A 126 17.67 -10.83 -3.27
C ASN A 126 19.12 -10.43 -2.90
N ALA A 127 19.50 -10.55 -1.63
CA ALA A 127 20.86 -10.30 -1.17
C ALA A 127 21.90 -11.25 -1.81
N LEU A 128 21.47 -12.45 -2.20
CA LEU A 128 22.30 -13.46 -2.90
C LEU A 128 22.22 -13.33 -4.44
N GLY A 129 21.52 -12.33 -4.98
CA GLY A 129 21.32 -12.14 -6.42
C GLY A 129 20.42 -13.18 -7.10
N ALA A 130 19.66 -13.96 -6.31
CA ALA A 130 18.79 -15.04 -6.80
C ALA A 130 17.30 -14.66 -6.88
N ALA A 131 16.90 -13.46 -6.47
CA ALA A 131 15.50 -13.05 -6.40
C ALA A 131 14.78 -13.06 -7.75
N THR A 132 15.47 -12.67 -8.83
CA THR A 132 14.92 -12.67 -10.19
C THR A 132 14.48 -14.05 -10.67
N ALA A 133 15.17 -15.12 -10.23
CA ALA A 133 14.80 -16.50 -10.56
C ALA A 133 13.52 -16.96 -9.82
N ILE A 134 13.21 -16.34 -8.68
CA ILE A 134 12.09 -16.73 -7.80
C ILE A 134 10.87 -15.83 -8.00
N HIS A 135 11.06 -14.53 -8.21
CA HIS A 135 9.98 -13.53 -8.18
C HIS A 135 9.88 -12.61 -9.40
N GLY A 136 10.79 -12.70 -10.34
CA GLY A 136 10.72 -11.98 -11.62
C GLY A 136 11.35 -10.59 -11.65
N THR A 137 11.44 -9.86 -10.54
CA THR A 137 12.05 -8.52 -10.50
C THR A 137 12.95 -8.33 -9.28
N PRO A 138 14.14 -7.70 -9.43
CA PRO A 138 15.07 -7.48 -8.32
C PRO A 138 14.59 -6.42 -7.32
N ASP A 139 13.59 -5.64 -7.67
CA ASP A 139 13.03 -4.53 -6.91
C ASP A 139 11.85 -4.93 -6.00
N ASP A 140 11.45 -6.19 -6.03
CA ASP A 140 10.37 -6.73 -5.17
C ASP A 140 10.92 -7.09 -3.77
N VAL A 141 11.41 -6.10 -3.02
CA VAL A 141 11.99 -6.29 -1.68
C VAL A 141 10.99 -5.90 -0.60
N PRO A 142 10.50 -6.87 0.21
CA PRO A 142 9.55 -6.57 1.28
C PRO A 142 10.09 -5.54 2.26
N LEU A 143 9.22 -4.63 2.69
CA LEU A 143 9.57 -3.56 3.63
C LEU A 143 9.45 -4.02 5.08
N SER A 144 10.36 -3.52 5.93
CA SER A 144 10.19 -3.74 7.36
C SER A 144 9.05 -2.87 7.91
N PRO A 145 8.22 -3.40 8.82
CA PRO A 145 7.16 -2.64 9.46
C PRO A 145 7.65 -1.38 10.19
N SER A 146 8.83 -1.48 10.80
CA SER A 146 9.46 -0.34 11.50
C SER A 146 9.84 0.77 10.53
N ARG A 147 10.38 0.45 9.35
CA ARG A 147 10.70 1.45 8.33
C ARG A 147 9.44 2.21 7.89
N LEU A 148 8.37 1.50 7.56
CA LEU A 148 7.10 2.13 7.18
C LEU A 148 6.55 3.06 8.27
N ALA A 149 6.59 2.62 9.53
CA ALA A 149 6.11 3.42 10.65
C ALA A 149 7.01 4.65 10.92
N THR A 150 8.33 4.49 10.79
CA THR A 150 9.28 5.60 10.96
C THR A 150 9.10 6.66 9.89
N GLU A 151 9.00 6.28 8.60
CA GLU A 151 8.76 7.22 7.51
C GLU A 151 7.45 8.02 7.70
N ALA A 152 6.38 7.33 8.09
CA ALA A 152 5.13 8.00 8.40
C ALA A 152 5.25 8.99 9.57
N HIS A 153 5.95 8.60 10.63
CA HIS A 153 6.18 9.45 11.81
C HIS A 153 7.01 10.68 11.46
N LEU A 154 8.08 10.52 10.69
CA LEU A 154 8.93 11.64 10.22
C LEU A 154 8.15 12.62 9.34
N ALA A 155 7.17 12.14 8.57
CA ALA A 155 6.24 12.98 7.80
C ALA A 155 5.15 13.65 8.66
N GLY A 156 5.20 13.53 9.99
CA GLY A 156 4.22 14.13 10.91
C GLY A 156 2.91 13.37 11.04
N LEU A 157 2.85 12.13 10.53
CA LEU A 157 1.67 11.28 10.62
C LEU A 157 1.75 10.35 11.84
N ARG A 158 0.60 9.89 12.34
CA ARG A 158 0.48 8.94 13.45
C ARG A 158 0.24 7.53 12.90
N PRO A 159 1.29 6.66 12.84
CA PRO A 159 1.20 5.34 12.25
C PRO A 159 0.54 4.32 13.17
N GLU A 160 -0.29 3.46 12.58
CA GLU A 160 -0.87 2.25 13.17
C GLU A 160 -0.69 1.07 12.21
N LEU A 161 -0.09 -0.03 12.67
CA LEU A 161 0.23 -1.19 11.85
C LEU A 161 -0.78 -2.32 12.05
N HIS A 162 -1.26 -2.88 10.94
CA HIS A 162 -2.15 -4.03 10.90
C HIS A 162 -1.59 -5.12 9.97
N ALA A 163 -1.91 -6.38 10.24
CA ALA A 163 -1.77 -7.44 9.27
C ALA A 163 -3.06 -7.58 8.44
N VAL A 164 -2.92 -7.68 7.13
CA VAL A 164 -4.03 -7.97 6.22
C VAL A 164 -4.23 -9.47 6.10
N THR A 165 -3.13 -10.21 5.97
CA THR A 165 -3.13 -11.68 5.91
C THR A 165 -1.77 -12.24 6.33
N TYR A 166 -1.79 -13.45 6.91
CA TYR A 166 -0.62 -14.28 7.16
C TYR A 166 -0.48 -15.40 6.10
N ALA A 167 -1.52 -15.60 5.27
CA ALA A 167 -1.51 -16.60 4.23
C ALA A 167 -0.80 -16.09 2.98
N TRP A 168 0.16 -16.86 2.48
CA TRP A 168 0.75 -16.60 1.19
C TRP A 168 -0.26 -16.89 0.08
N ARG A 169 -0.52 -15.90 -0.79
CA ARG A 169 -1.55 -15.99 -1.85
C ARG A 169 -1.34 -17.11 -2.88
N ARG A 170 -0.10 -17.62 -3.00
CA ARG A 170 0.24 -18.73 -3.90
C ARG A 170 0.06 -20.12 -3.28
N LEU A 171 -0.32 -20.21 -2.01
CA LEU A 171 -0.66 -21.49 -1.39
C LEU A 171 -1.91 -22.09 -2.07
N PRO A 172 -1.98 -23.42 -2.21
CA PRO A 172 -3.18 -24.08 -2.69
C PRO A 172 -4.43 -23.70 -1.88
N PRO A 173 -5.61 -23.59 -2.49
CA PRO A 173 -6.84 -23.16 -1.80
C PRO A 173 -7.20 -24.01 -0.58
N SER A 174 -6.85 -25.28 -0.56
CA SER A 174 -7.00 -26.19 0.60
C SER A 174 -6.17 -25.73 1.79
N VAL A 175 -4.91 -25.36 1.55
CA VAL A 175 -3.99 -24.87 2.58
C VAL A 175 -4.41 -23.47 3.05
N GLN A 176 -4.80 -22.59 2.14
CA GLN A 176 -5.33 -21.27 2.50
C GLN A 176 -6.54 -21.36 3.42
N ARG A 177 -7.43 -22.34 3.20
CA ARG A 177 -8.61 -22.57 4.04
C ARG A 177 -8.23 -22.94 5.48
N VAL A 178 -7.15 -23.72 5.67
CA VAL A 178 -6.64 -24.12 7.00
C VAL A 178 -5.93 -22.96 7.69
N VAL A 179 -5.22 -22.12 6.93
CA VAL A 179 -4.47 -20.97 7.49
C VAL A 179 -5.39 -19.78 7.81
N ARG A 180 -6.55 -19.69 7.17
CA ARG A 180 -7.51 -18.59 7.36
C ARG A 180 -7.95 -18.33 8.82
N PRO A 181 -8.16 -19.33 9.70
CA PRO A 181 -8.39 -19.10 11.13
C PRO A 181 -7.22 -18.40 11.82
N ILE A 182 -5.97 -18.66 11.38
CA ILE A 182 -4.78 -18.01 11.91
C ILE A 182 -4.79 -16.50 11.55
N ASP A 183 -5.29 -16.14 10.37
CA ASP A 183 -5.48 -14.74 9.97
C ASP A 183 -6.42 -14.01 10.93
N MET A 184 -7.43 -14.69 11.47
CA MET A 184 -8.36 -14.13 12.45
C MET A 184 -7.74 -13.98 13.85
N LEU A 185 -6.89 -14.91 14.25
CA LEU A 185 -6.17 -14.87 15.54
C LEU A 185 -5.00 -13.87 15.50
N GLY A 186 -4.37 -13.71 14.32
CA GLY A 186 -3.23 -12.83 14.10
C GLY A 186 -3.58 -11.35 13.98
N SER A 187 -4.86 -10.97 14.02
CA SER A 187 -5.29 -9.55 14.01
C SER A 187 -4.91 -8.77 15.27
N ARG A 188 -4.18 -9.39 16.19
CA ARG A 188 -3.60 -8.72 17.37
C ARG A 188 -2.49 -7.75 16.94
N PRO A 189 -2.46 -6.50 17.45
CA PRO A 189 -1.47 -5.49 17.06
C PRO A 189 -0.01 -5.95 17.19
N ARG A 190 0.29 -6.77 18.23
CA ARG A 190 1.64 -7.31 18.46
C ARG A 190 2.11 -8.32 17.41
N ALA A 191 1.19 -9.02 16.76
CA ALA A 191 1.48 -10.01 15.73
C ALA A 191 1.48 -9.39 14.32
N ALA A 192 0.93 -8.20 14.14
CA ALA A 192 0.78 -7.54 12.84
C ALA A 192 2.09 -7.47 12.04
N ARG A 193 3.23 -7.25 12.73
CA ARG A 193 4.56 -7.19 12.09
C ARG A 193 4.99 -8.44 11.34
N PHE A 194 4.38 -9.60 11.64
CA PHE A 194 4.68 -10.89 11.00
C PHE A 194 3.70 -11.23 9.87
N GLY A 195 2.80 -10.34 9.53
CA GLY A 195 1.86 -10.54 8.41
C GLY A 195 2.59 -10.70 7.09
N HIS A 196 2.07 -11.57 6.21
CA HIS A 196 2.52 -11.67 4.82
C HIS A 196 2.24 -10.37 4.05
N THR A 197 1.06 -9.80 4.28
CA THR A 197 0.70 -8.49 3.77
C THR A 197 0.40 -7.58 4.96
N LEU A 198 1.10 -6.48 5.01
CA LEU A 198 0.96 -5.45 6.03
C LEU A 198 0.05 -4.33 5.53
N MET A 199 -0.61 -3.66 6.46
CA MET A 199 -1.32 -2.41 6.20
C MET A 199 -0.91 -1.41 7.28
N LEU A 200 -0.25 -0.35 6.85
CA LEU A 200 -0.03 0.83 7.66
C LEU A 200 -1.19 1.80 7.43
N ILE A 201 -1.80 2.26 8.50
CA ILE A 201 -2.69 3.42 8.50
C ILE A 201 -1.98 4.53 9.27
N ALA A 202 -1.74 5.67 8.63
CA ALA A 202 -1.07 6.80 9.29
C ALA A 202 -1.94 8.05 9.15
N ARG A 203 -2.40 8.59 10.29
CA ARG A 203 -3.36 9.71 10.35
C ARG A 203 -2.64 11.06 10.45
N LYS A 204 -3.17 12.03 9.72
CA LYS A 204 -2.75 13.43 9.81
C LYS A 204 -3.43 14.16 10.95
#